data_1e8a2d80613079cd6c73e2eae9b7818e
#
_entry.id   1e8a2d80613079cd6c73e2eae9b7818e
#
_cell.length_a   1.000
_cell.length_b   1.000
_cell.length_c   1.000
_cell.angle_alpha   90.00
_cell.angle_beta   90.00
_cell.angle_gamma   90.00
#
_symmetry.space_group_name_H-M   'P 1'
#
loop_
_entity.id
_entity.type
_entity.pdbx_description
1 polymer ?
#
loop_
_entity_poly.entity_id
_entity_poly.type
_entity_poly.pdbx_seq_one_letter_code
_entity_poly.pdbx_strand_id
1 'polypeptide(L)'
;MVDQEDLAAITATGVTLLDNSWIERDGLVIGGLTSGYVTDYRTFRAESGSSDRYPRQESISGIGGAVHASAHKPDTAWLSAFAAQTGFHILLSHHPEYLPLIPSSIELVLSGHAHGGQWRVFNHGVWAPEQGSWPKWTRGVYAGRLVVSAGLSNTTWIPRIWNPTEVVYVE
;
A
#
# COMPACT_ATOMS: atom_id res chain seq x y z
N MET A 1 -6.40 -5.05 12.73
CA MET A 1 -6.85 -3.66 12.48
C MET A 1 -6.28 -2.86 13.61
N VAL A 2 -5.53 -1.83 13.31
CA VAL A 2 -4.87 -0.94 14.30
C VAL A 2 -5.96 -0.03 14.87
N ASP A 3 -6.13 0.01 16.18
CA ASP A 3 -7.10 0.91 16.83
C ASP A 3 -6.42 2.18 17.36
N GLN A 4 -7.20 3.07 17.98
CA GLN A 4 -6.68 4.35 18.50
C GLN A 4 -5.64 4.16 19.62
N GLU A 5 -5.79 3.10 20.42
CA GLU A 5 -4.83 2.78 21.49
C GLU A 5 -3.53 2.26 20.89
N ASP A 6 -3.61 1.42 19.85
CA ASP A 6 -2.46 0.93 19.11
C ASP A 6 -1.70 2.09 18.45
N LEU A 7 -2.42 3.04 17.81
CA LEU A 7 -1.82 4.24 17.21
C LEU A 7 -1.12 5.12 18.24
N ALA A 8 -1.74 5.32 19.39
CA ALA A 8 -1.13 6.07 20.49
C ALA A 8 0.12 5.39 21.02
N ALA A 9 0.09 4.05 21.18
CA ALA A 9 1.23 3.28 21.62
C ALA A 9 2.39 3.34 20.61
N ILE A 10 2.11 3.22 19.32
CA ILE A 10 3.11 3.36 18.24
C ILE A 10 3.72 4.75 18.26
N THR A 11 2.90 5.79 18.34
CA THR A 11 3.39 7.18 18.34
C THR A 11 4.23 7.49 19.57
N ALA A 12 3.90 6.90 20.74
CA ALA A 12 4.66 7.04 21.97
C ALA A 12 6.09 6.46 21.87
N THR A 13 6.37 5.59 20.89
CA THR A 13 7.73 5.09 20.62
C THR A 13 8.62 6.09 19.88
N GLY A 14 8.10 7.25 19.48
CA GLY A 14 8.79 8.25 18.67
C GLY A 14 8.70 8.01 17.15
N VAL A 15 7.91 7.03 16.72
CA VAL A 15 7.61 6.81 15.29
C VAL A 15 6.65 7.88 14.80
N THR A 16 6.95 8.46 13.63
CA THR A 16 6.06 9.40 12.96
C THR A 16 5.03 8.64 12.14
N LEU A 17 3.76 8.83 12.45
CA LEU A 17 2.66 8.29 11.64
C LEU A 17 2.37 9.25 10.48
N LEU A 18 2.40 8.72 9.25
CA LEU A 18 2.05 9.44 8.04
C LEU A 18 0.72 8.88 7.50
N ASP A 19 -0.37 9.58 7.79
CA ASP A 19 -1.72 9.25 7.33
C ASP A 19 -2.19 10.34 6.36
N ASN A 20 -2.10 10.08 5.06
CA ASN A 20 -2.33 11.05 3.99
C ASN A 20 -1.63 12.40 4.25
N SER A 21 -0.40 12.30 4.69
CA SER A 21 0.42 13.42 5.14
C SER A 21 1.89 13.18 4.78
N TRP A 22 2.72 14.22 4.96
CA TRP A 22 4.15 14.12 4.70
C TRP A 22 4.96 14.90 5.74
N ILE A 23 6.25 14.58 5.78
CA ILE A 23 7.28 15.30 6.51
C ILE A 23 8.42 15.65 5.57
N GLU A 24 9.15 16.69 5.91
CA GLU A 24 10.39 17.07 5.23
C GLU A 24 11.56 16.80 6.16
N ARG A 25 12.57 16.11 5.67
CA ARG A 25 13.77 15.79 6.45
C ARG A 25 14.99 15.63 5.54
N ASP A 26 16.04 16.40 5.79
CA ASP A 26 17.34 16.26 5.13
C ASP A 26 17.26 16.30 3.59
N GLY A 27 16.40 17.14 3.02
CA GLY A 27 16.17 17.25 1.58
C GLY A 27 15.27 16.18 0.99
N LEU A 28 14.74 15.28 1.81
CA LEU A 28 13.72 14.29 1.45
C LEU A 28 12.34 14.80 1.85
N VAL A 29 11.36 14.53 0.99
CA VAL A 29 9.93 14.72 1.29
C VAL A 29 9.28 13.35 1.35
N ILE A 30 8.93 12.91 2.56
CA ILE A 30 8.45 11.55 2.81
C ILE A 30 6.96 11.59 3.11
N GLY A 31 6.15 10.97 2.26
CA GLY A 31 4.70 10.90 2.38
C GLY A 31 4.20 9.49 2.67
N GLY A 32 3.03 9.39 3.30
CA GLY A 32 2.33 8.13 3.54
C GLY A 32 0.93 8.17 2.93
N LEU A 33 0.67 7.29 1.95
CA LEU A 33 -0.64 7.12 1.34
C LEU A 33 -1.41 6.05 2.10
N THR A 34 -2.44 6.47 2.82
CA THR A 34 -3.33 5.56 3.53
C THR A 34 -4.16 4.75 2.53
N SER A 35 -4.25 3.45 2.78
CA SER A 35 -5.13 2.59 1.97
C SER A 35 -6.59 3.02 2.15
N GLY A 36 -7.42 2.79 1.13
CA GLY A 36 -8.84 3.12 1.21
C GLY A 36 -9.66 2.28 2.20
N TYR A 37 -9.01 1.52 3.10
CA TYR A 37 -9.66 0.75 4.16
C TYR A 37 -10.02 1.64 5.34
N VAL A 38 -11.18 1.43 5.95
CA VAL A 38 -11.57 2.13 7.17
C VAL A 38 -10.68 1.69 8.32
N THR A 39 -10.02 2.65 8.94
CA THR A 39 -9.10 2.42 10.05
C THR A 39 -9.82 2.15 11.37
N ASP A 40 -11.05 2.65 11.55
CA ASP A 40 -11.84 2.44 12.77
C ASP A 40 -13.19 1.76 12.48
N TYR A 41 -13.16 0.44 12.44
CA TYR A 41 -14.35 -0.39 12.26
C TYR A 41 -15.34 -0.30 13.43
N ARG A 42 -14.88 -0.07 14.67
CA ARG A 42 -15.73 -0.03 15.84
C ARG A 42 -16.60 1.24 15.83
N THR A 43 -15.97 2.38 15.58
CA THR A 43 -16.65 3.66 15.44
C THR A 43 -17.63 3.63 14.27
N PHE A 44 -17.19 3.14 13.11
CA PHE A 44 -18.05 2.99 11.95
C PHE A 44 -19.30 2.15 12.24
N ARG A 45 -19.14 0.99 12.88
CA ARG A 45 -20.26 0.10 13.22
C ARG A 45 -21.23 0.75 14.22
N ALA A 46 -20.70 1.50 15.19
CA ALA A 46 -21.52 2.21 16.18
C ALA A 46 -22.34 3.34 15.54
N GLU A 47 -21.77 4.07 14.59
CA GLU A 47 -22.42 5.21 13.94
C GLU A 47 -23.36 4.80 12.80
N SER A 48 -23.02 3.77 12.02
CA SER A 48 -23.81 3.37 10.86
C SER A 48 -24.95 2.42 11.16
N GLY A 49 -24.94 1.75 12.33
CA GLY A 49 -25.90 0.69 12.65
C GLY A 49 -25.84 -0.52 11.69
N SER A 50 -24.87 -0.57 10.80
CA SER A 50 -24.74 -1.59 9.76
C SER A 50 -24.27 -2.91 10.35
N SER A 51 -24.89 -4.01 9.92
CA SER A 51 -24.41 -5.37 10.20
C SER A 51 -23.26 -5.78 9.29
N ASP A 52 -22.96 -5.01 8.26
CA ASP A 52 -21.88 -5.28 7.32
C ASP A 52 -20.52 -5.20 8.03
N ARG A 53 -19.67 -6.14 7.77
CA ARG A 53 -18.35 -6.24 8.42
C ARG A 53 -17.42 -5.08 8.04
N TYR A 54 -17.70 -4.44 6.91
CA TYR A 54 -16.94 -3.30 6.38
C TYR A 54 -17.91 -2.33 5.71
N PRO A 55 -17.69 -1.00 5.83
CA PRO A 55 -18.45 -0.03 5.04
C PRO A 55 -18.27 -0.32 3.55
N ARG A 56 -19.31 -0.07 2.77
CA ARG A 56 -19.18 -0.05 1.30
C ARG A 56 -18.32 1.15 0.93
N GLN A 57 -17.05 0.91 0.79
CA GLN A 57 -16.12 1.91 0.25
C GLN A 57 -16.13 1.86 -1.28
N GLU A 58 -15.87 3.01 -1.89
CA GLU A 58 -15.61 3.05 -3.32
C GLU A 58 -14.42 2.15 -3.64
N SER A 59 -14.60 1.24 -4.59
CA SER A 59 -13.52 0.41 -5.10
C SER A 59 -13.22 0.74 -6.55
N ILE A 60 -11.97 0.55 -6.92
CA ILE A 60 -11.48 0.75 -8.27
C ILE A 60 -11.28 -0.64 -8.89
N SER A 61 -12.05 -0.96 -9.92
CA SER A 61 -11.92 -2.24 -10.63
C SER A 61 -10.87 -2.14 -11.74
N GLY A 62 -10.22 -3.26 -12.03
CA GLY A 62 -9.23 -3.36 -13.11
C GLY A 62 -7.93 -2.61 -12.85
N ILE A 63 -7.73 -2.10 -11.64
CA ILE A 63 -6.50 -1.40 -11.26
C ILE A 63 -5.30 -2.37 -11.33
N GLY A 64 -4.18 -1.91 -11.87
CA GLY A 64 -3.00 -2.77 -12.02
C GLY A 64 -3.05 -3.72 -13.23
N GLY A 65 -4.15 -3.76 -13.98
CA GLY A 65 -4.29 -4.57 -15.19
C GLY A 65 -4.31 -6.07 -14.96
N ALA A 66 -4.56 -6.52 -13.71
CA ALA A 66 -4.72 -7.93 -13.36
C ALA A 66 -6.17 -8.39 -13.50
N VAL A 67 -6.36 -9.70 -13.70
CA VAL A 67 -7.70 -10.30 -13.82
C VAL A 67 -8.39 -10.28 -12.45
N HIS A 68 -9.64 -9.81 -12.42
CA HIS A 68 -10.44 -9.66 -11.20
C HIS A 68 -9.85 -8.70 -10.15
N ALA A 69 -9.03 -7.74 -10.60
CA ALA A 69 -8.49 -6.71 -9.71
C ALA A 69 -9.60 -5.80 -9.18
N SER A 70 -9.58 -5.57 -7.89
CA SER A 70 -10.46 -4.60 -7.21
C SER A 70 -9.79 -4.15 -5.93
N ALA A 71 -9.50 -2.85 -5.82
CA ALA A 71 -8.89 -2.25 -4.63
C ALA A 71 -9.79 -1.14 -4.08
N HIS A 72 -9.73 -0.91 -2.77
CA HIS A 72 -10.36 0.26 -2.17
C HIS A 72 -9.70 1.53 -2.71
N LYS A 73 -10.51 2.55 -2.98
CA LYS A 73 -10.02 3.82 -3.51
C LYS A 73 -9.34 4.62 -2.39
N PRO A 74 -8.05 4.97 -2.53
CA PRO A 74 -7.37 5.83 -1.58
C PRO A 74 -7.78 7.29 -1.77
N ASP A 75 -7.62 8.11 -0.74
CA ASP A 75 -7.67 9.57 -0.89
C ASP A 75 -6.36 10.07 -1.49
N THR A 76 -6.42 10.55 -2.72
CA THR A 76 -5.28 11.07 -3.47
C THR A 76 -5.26 12.59 -3.60
N ALA A 77 -6.23 13.30 -3.01
CA ALA A 77 -6.37 14.75 -3.18
C ALA A 77 -5.14 15.53 -2.72
N TRP A 78 -4.47 15.07 -1.68
CA TRP A 78 -3.28 15.68 -1.11
C TRP A 78 -1.98 15.44 -1.91
N LEU A 79 -1.94 14.44 -2.79
CA LEU A 79 -0.72 14.05 -3.52
C LEU A 79 -0.19 15.16 -4.44
N SER A 80 -1.04 16.01 -4.97
CA SER A 80 -0.59 17.15 -5.78
C SER A 80 0.17 18.18 -4.97
N ALA A 81 -0.28 18.46 -3.73
CA ALA A 81 0.42 19.36 -2.82
C ALA A 81 1.73 18.74 -2.33
N PHE A 82 1.75 17.44 -2.04
CA PHE A 82 2.96 16.69 -1.71
C PHE A 82 3.98 16.75 -2.83
N ALA A 83 3.58 16.46 -4.08
CA ALA A 83 4.46 16.45 -5.24
C ALA A 83 4.98 17.85 -5.65
N ALA A 84 4.41 18.93 -5.10
CA ALA A 84 4.86 20.30 -5.31
C ALA A 84 5.91 20.77 -4.31
N GLN A 85 6.22 19.98 -3.28
CA GLN A 85 7.27 20.30 -2.32
C GLN A 85 8.65 20.26 -2.98
N THR A 86 9.61 21.00 -2.41
CA THR A 86 10.98 20.99 -2.91
C THR A 86 11.77 19.87 -2.24
N GLY A 87 12.36 18.97 -3.01
CA GLY A 87 13.15 17.87 -2.49
C GLY A 87 12.93 16.58 -3.29
N PHE A 88 13.55 15.48 -2.85
CA PHE A 88 13.34 14.15 -3.40
C PHE A 88 12.15 13.47 -2.71
N HIS A 89 11.14 13.08 -3.47
CA HIS A 89 9.91 12.53 -2.92
C HIS A 89 9.95 11.02 -2.78
N ILE A 90 9.68 10.56 -1.56
CA ILE A 90 9.50 9.15 -1.23
C ILE A 90 8.06 8.97 -0.75
N LEU A 91 7.27 8.18 -1.46
CA LEU A 91 5.90 7.86 -1.07
C LEU A 91 5.83 6.43 -0.53
N LEU A 92 5.40 6.28 0.70
CA LEU A 92 5.08 5.01 1.32
C LEU A 92 3.63 4.66 0.95
N SER A 93 3.43 3.64 0.14
CA SER A 93 2.12 3.15 -0.27
C SER A 93 2.07 1.64 -0.12
N HIS A 94 1.26 1.12 0.81
CA HIS A 94 1.17 -0.32 1.02
C HIS A 94 0.76 -1.07 -0.25
N HIS A 95 -0.13 -0.48 -1.04
CA HIS A 95 -0.75 -1.06 -2.23
C HIS A 95 -0.04 -0.65 -3.52
N PRO A 96 0.68 -1.54 -4.23
CA PRO A 96 1.39 -1.21 -5.46
C PRO A 96 0.44 -0.89 -6.63
N GLU A 97 -0.79 -1.38 -6.59
CA GLU A 97 -1.83 -1.12 -7.58
C GLU A 97 -2.30 0.33 -7.62
N TYR A 98 -1.94 1.15 -6.63
CA TYR A 98 -2.23 2.58 -6.64
C TYR A 98 -1.28 3.39 -7.54
N LEU A 99 -0.22 2.78 -8.08
CA LEU A 99 0.74 3.48 -8.95
C LEU A 99 0.11 4.35 -10.04
N PRO A 100 -0.97 3.93 -10.73
CA PRO A 100 -1.61 4.78 -11.76
C PRO A 100 -2.27 6.05 -11.23
N LEU A 101 -2.54 6.10 -9.92
CA LEU A 101 -3.17 7.24 -9.24
C LEU A 101 -2.13 8.23 -8.66
N ILE A 102 -0.87 7.81 -8.63
CA ILE A 102 0.23 8.57 -8.02
C ILE A 102 0.90 9.44 -9.09
N PRO A 103 1.02 10.77 -8.87
CA PRO A 103 1.69 11.68 -9.79
C PRO A 103 3.07 11.16 -10.24
N SER A 104 3.37 11.29 -11.52
CA SER A 104 4.63 10.81 -12.10
C SER A 104 5.87 11.58 -11.64
N SER A 105 5.67 12.76 -11.06
CA SER A 105 6.73 13.59 -10.47
C SER A 105 7.24 13.10 -9.12
N ILE A 106 6.58 12.10 -8.50
CA ILE A 106 7.07 11.45 -7.28
C ILE A 106 8.13 10.42 -7.69
N GLU A 107 9.37 10.62 -7.22
CA GLU A 107 10.55 9.89 -7.69
C GLU A 107 10.59 8.44 -7.21
N LEU A 108 10.14 8.17 -5.98
CA LEU A 108 10.20 6.84 -5.39
C LEU A 108 8.90 6.48 -4.68
N VAL A 109 8.36 5.31 -5.00
CA VAL A 109 7.20 4.72 -4.33
C VAL A 109 7.61 3.37 -3.76
N LEU A 110 7.44 3.19 -2.44
CA LEU A 110 7.74 1.95 -1.75
C LEU A 110 6.46 1.23 -1.39
N SER A 111 6.33 -0.04 -1.80
CA SER A 111 5.12 -0.83 -1.62
C SER A 111 5.40 -2.25 -1.15
N GLY A 112 4.38 -2.87 -0.56
CA GLY A 112 4.35 -4.26 -0.16
C GLY A 112 3.10 -4.96 -0.66
N HIS A 113 2.27 -5.47 0.26
CA HIS A 113 0.92 -6.03 0.07
C HIS A 113 0.82 -7.27 -0.83
N ALA A 114 1.49 -7.28 -1.97
CA ALA A 114 1.36 -8.32 -2.99
C ALA A 114 1.98 -9.67 -2.60
N HIS A 115 2.72 -9.74 -1.50
CA HIS A 115 3.38 -10.96 -0.99
C HIS A 115 4.19 -11.71 -2.06
N GLY A 116 4.79 -10.99 -3.00
CA GLY A 116 5.51 -11.58 -4.12
C GLY A 116 4.62 -12.32 -5.12
N GLY A 117 3.29 -12.18 -5.02
CA GLY A 117 2.31 -12.90 -5.83
C GLY A 117 2.02 -14.30 -5.31
N GLN A 118 2.19 -14.53 -4.01
CA GLN A 118 1.95 -15.72 -3.19
C GLN A 118 2.61 -17.00 -3.73
N TRP A 119 2.24 -17.45 -4.91
CA TRP A 119 2.88 -18.50 -5.70
C TRP A 119 3.57 -17.89 -6.91
N ARG A 120 4.73 -18.42 -7.27
CA ARG A 120 5.48 -17.90 -8.43
C ARG A 120 5.73 -19.03 -9.42
N VAL A 121 5.42 -18.75 -10.68
CA VAL A 121 5.70 -19.63 -11.81
C VAL A 121 6.50 -18.83 -12.84
N PHE A 122 7.67 -19.34 -13.24
CA PHE A 122 8.59 -18.65 -14.15
C PHE A 122 8.82 -17.17 -13.78
N ASN A 123 9.05 -16.89 -12.50
CA ASN A 123 9.24 -15.56 -11.96
C ASN A 123 8.00 -14.62 -11.96
N HIS A 124 6.83 -15.11 -12.35
CA HIS A 124 5.57 -14.35 -12.27
C HIS A 124 4.77 -14.76 -11.04
N GLY A 125 4.20 -13.77 -10.35
CA GLY A 125 3.23 -14.02 -9.29
C GLY A 125 1.92 -14.55 -9.89
N VAL A 126 1.30 -15.51 -9.20
CA VAL A 126 0.04 -16.11 -9.68
C VAL A 126 -1.18 -15.41 -9.12
N TRP A 127 -1.08 -14.92 -7.88
CA TRP A 127 -2.19 -14.24 -7.21
C TRP A 127 -1.67 -13.23 -6.18
N ALA A 128 -2.32 -12.09 -6.10
CA ALA A 128 -2.09 -11.10 -5.05
C ALA A 128 -3.42 -10.48 -4.59
N PRO A 129 -3.52 -10.07 -3.30
CA PRO A 129 -4.68 -9.33 -2.83
C PRO A 129 -4.93 -8.12 -3.73
N GLU A 130 -6.18 -7.72 -3.87
CA GLU A 130 -6.70 -6.61 -4.69
C GLU A 130 -6.30 -6.63 -6.16
N GLN A 131 -5.19 -7.26 -6.52
CA GLN A 131 -4.78 -7.44 -7.92
C GLN A 131 -5.36 -8.73 -8.54
N GLY A 132 -5.79 -9.71 -7.74
CA GLY A 132 -6.38 -10.95 -8.25
C GLY A 132 -5.37 -11.89 -8.90
N SER A 133 -5.81 -12.61 -9.93
CA SER A 133 -4.99 -13.58 -10.67
C SER A 133 -4.08 -12.88 -11.68
N TRP A 134 -2.84 -13.38 -11.82
CA TRP A 134 -1.80 -12.83 -12.69
C TRP A 134 -1.52 -11.35 -12.41
N PRO A 135 -1.20 -11.01 -11.16
CA PRO A 135 -0.98 -9.63 -10.74
C PRO A 135 0.22 -9.00 -11.47
N LYS A 136 0.09 -7.72 -11.74
CA LYS A 136 1.11 -6.95 -12.45
C LYS A 136 2.30 -6.60 -11.56
N TRP A 137 2.03 -6.18 -10.33
CA TRP A 137 3.05 -5.65 -9.41
C TRP A 137 3.18 -6.53 -8.18
N THR A 138 4.13 -7.44 -8.18
CA THR A 138 4.28 -8.40 -7.09
C THR A 138 5.60 -8.31 -6.35
N ARG A 139 6.69 -8.01 -7.07
CA ARG A 139 8.05 -7.98 -6.53
C ARG A 139 9.00 -7.33 -7.54
N GLY A 140 9.87 -6.44 -7.08
CA GLY A 140 10.90 -5.79 -7.90
C GLY A 140 10.58 -4.33 -8.21
N VAL A 141 11.23 -3.80 -9.25
CA VAL A 141 11.13 -2.38 -9.64
C VAL A 141 10.25 -2.24 -10.88
N TYR A 142 9.34 -1.31 -10.85
CA TYR A 142 8.41 -1.03 -11.95
C TYR A 142 8.41 0.45 -12.30
N ALA A 143 8.29 0.73 -13.61
CA ALA A 143 8.26 2.09 -14.14
C ALA A 143 9.42 2.98 -13.64
N GLY A 144 10.56 2.38 -13.26
CA GLY A 144 11.73 3.09 -12.76
C GLY A 144 11.56 3.78 -11.40
N ARG A 145 10.39 3.65 -10.73
CA ARG A 145 10.10 4.39 -9.51
C ARG A 145 9.29 3.64 -8.45
N LEU A 146 8.57 2.58 -8.80
CA LEU A 146 7.84 1.75 -7.83
C LEU A 146 8.70 0.56 -7.45
N VAL A 147 9.02 0.44 -6.17
CA VAL A 147 9.67 -0.73 -5.59
C VAL A 147 8.66 -1.52 -4.79
N VAL A 148 8.45 -2.79 -5.16
CA VAL A 148 7.53 -3.70 -4.46
C VAL A 148 8.33 -4.79 -3.77
N SER A 149 8.21 -4.86 -2.45
CA SER A 149 8.82 -5.94 -1.65
C SER A 149 7.89 -7.13 -1.51
N ALA A 150 8.42 -8.33 -1.62
CA ALA A 150 7.70 -9.55 -1.27
C ALA A 150 7.52 -9.73 0.25
N GLY A 151 8.25 -8.97 1.06
CA GLY A 151 8.18 -8.98 2.52
C GLY A 151 8.85 -10.20 3.17
N LEU A 152 8.98 -10.14 4.50
CA LEU A 152 9.69 -11.14 5.32
C LEU A 152 8.80 -12.26 5.85
N SER A 153 7.49 -12.04 5.90
CA SER A 153 6.56 -13.00 6.53
C SER A 153 5.47 -13.45 5.58
N ASN A 154 4.75 -14.48 5.98
CA ASN A 154 3.52 -14.92 5.35
C ASN A 154 2.36 -14.66 6.32
N THR A 155 1.59 -13.63 6.05
CA THR A 155 0.46 -13.21 6.90
C THR A 155 -0.85 -13.90 6.52
N THR A 156 -0.85 -14.70 5.46
CA THR A 156 -2.01 -15.45 4.98
C THR A 156 -1.87 -16.93 5.36
N TRP A 157 -3.00 -17.65 5.43
CA TRP A 157 -3.02 -19.11 5.62
C TRP A 157 -2.52 -19.88 4.39
N ILE A 158 -2.43 -19.23 3.22
CA ILE A 158 -1.92 -19.81 1.98
C ILE A 158 -0.39 -19.79 2.01
N PRO A 159 0.31 -20.92 1.88
CA PRO A 159 1.77 -20.94 1.89
C PRO A 159 2.36 -20.26 0.66
N ARG A 160 3.55 -19.69 0.80
CA ARG A 160 4.35 -19.24 -0.33
C ARG A 160 4.96 -20.44 -1.04
N ILE A 161 4.88 -20.48 -2.37
CA ILE A 161 5.51 -21.53 -3.20
C ILE A 161 6.42 -20.86 -4.21
N TRP A 162 7.69 -21.27 -4.24
CA TRP A 162 8.77 -20.67 -5.05
C TRP A 162 8.89 -19.14 -4.91
N ASN A 163 8.52 -18.64 -3.77
CA ASN A 163 8.43 -17.22 -3.47
C ASN A 163 9.13 -16.91 -2.14
N PRO A 164 10.47 -16.83 -2.13
CA PRO A 164 11.24 -16.58 -0.92
C PRO A 164 10.93 -15.19 -0.36
N THR A 165 11.11 -15.05 0.94
CA THR A 165 11.12 -13.77 1.63
C THR A 165 12.29 -12.91 1.20
N GLU A 166 12.18 -11.58 1.32
CA GLU A 166 13.25 -10.66 0.98
C GLU A 166 13.25 -9.40 1.83
N VAL A 167 14.43 -8.82 1.95
CA VAL A 167 14.65 -7.42 2.34
C VAL A 167 15.14 -6.69 1.10
N VAL A 168 14.50 -5.56 0.77
CA VAL A 168 14.92 -4.71 -0.35
C VAL A 168 15.74 -3.56 0.22
N TYR A 169 16.92 -3.37 -0.33
CA TYR A 169 17.79 -2.23 -0.06
C TYR A 169 17.75 -1.28 -1.26
N VAL A 170 17.55 0.02 -1.00
CA VAL A 170 17.48 1.06 -2.04
C VAL A 170 18.62 2.05 -1.78
N GLU A 171 19.48 2.23 -2.76
CA GLU A 171 20.60 3.19 -2.76
C GLU A 171 20.30 4.40 -3.63
#